data_bebad7e81fb44f2ec93c960c411fbc0a
#
_entry.id   bebad7e81fb44f2ec93c960c411fbc0a
#
_cell.length_a   1.000
_cell.length_b   1.000
_cell.length_c   1.000
_cell.angle_alpha   90.00
_cell.angle_beta   90.00
_cell.angle_gamma   90.00
#
_symmetry.space_group_name_H-M   'P 1'
#
loop_
_entity.id
_entity.type
_entity.pdbx_description
1 polymer ?
#
loop_
_entity_poly.entity_id
_entity_poly.type
_entity_poly.pdbx_seq_one_letter_code
_entity_poly.pdbx_strand_id
1 'polypeptide(L)' 'MSPVFRKEQRHLTADERHQANEIKQLAEDLHDVIDMLPASRARDLAQVKLEECVMWSVKALSDVR' A
#
# COMPACT_ATOMS: atom_id res chain seq x y z
N MET A 1 -20.13 0.43 -21.31
CA MET A 1 -19.62 0.53 -21.36
C MET A 1 -18.61 0.43 -21.47
N SER A 2 -18.05 1.05 -21.51
CA SER A 2 -17.03 0.82 -21.84
C SER A 2 -16.20 0.44 -20.98
N PRO A 3 -15.87 -0.41 -21.04
CA PRO A 3 -15.08 -1.02 -20.20
C PRO A 3 -13.71 -0.61 -20.17
N VAL A 4 -13.34 0.21 -20.94
CA VAL A 4 -12.03 0.68 -20.90
C VAL A 4 -11.67 1.16 -19.57
N PHE A 5 -12.55 1.79 -18.93
CA PHE A 5 -12.26 2.30 -17.71
C PHE A 5 -12.53 1.43 -16.61
N ARG A 6 -13.17 0.53 -16.85
CA ARG A 6 -13.42 -0.26 -15.86
C ARG A 6 -12.72 -1.23 -15.71
N LYS A 7 -12.07 -1.28 -15.56
CA LYS A 7 -11.45 -2.05 -15.53
C LYS A 7 -11.25 -2.77 -14.76
N GLU A 8 -11.20 -2.94 -14.86
CA GLU A 8 -11.02 -3.79 -14.52
C GLU A 8 -10.57 -4.05 -13.28
N GLN A 9 -10.77 -3.49 -12.37
CA GLN A 9 -10.41 -3.81 -11.14
C GLN A 9 -11.26 -4.89 -10.68
N ARG A 10 -10.77 -6.02 -10.25
CA ARG A 10 -11.59 -7.04 -9.70
C ARG A 10 -11.73 -6.80 -8.22
N HIS A 11 -12.81 -7.26 -7.64
CA HIS A 11 -12.98 -7.14 -6.21
C HIS A 11 -12.05 -8.10 -5.49
N LEU A 12 -11.50 -7.67 -4.40
CA LEU A 12 -10.65 -8.52 -3.60
C LEU A 12 -11.48 -9.54 -2.85
N THR A 13 -10.96 -10.73 -2.69
CA THR A 13 -11.59 -11.72 -1.85
C THR A 13 -11.45 -11.30 -0.39
N ALA A 14 -12.15 -12.00 0.50
CA ALA A 14 -12.05 -11.71 1.92
C ALA A 14 -10.63 -11.87 2.42
N ASP A 15 -9.93 -12.93 1.97
CA ASP A 15 -8.55 -13.13 2.37
C ASP A 15 -7.64 -12.03 1.86
N GLU A 16 -7.88 -11.59 0.64
CA GLU A 16 -7.06 -10.53 0.07
C GLU A 16 -7.30 -9.22 0.78
N ARG A 17 -8.56 -8.94 1.16
CA ARG A 17 -8.84 -7.75 1.93
C ARG A 17 -8.16 -7.79 3.29
N HIS A 18 -8.14 -8.96 3.90
CA HIS A 18 -7.47 -9.13 5.17
C HIS A 18 -5.98 -8.85 5.02
N GLN A 19 -5.37 -9.36 3.95
CA GLN A 19 -3.96 -9.12 3.70
C GLN A 19 -3.69 -7.65 3.44
N ALA A 20 -4.58 -6.99 2.69
CA ALA A 20 -4.41 -5.57 2.42
C ALA A 20 -4.47 -4.77 3.71
N ASN A 21 -5.40 -5.13 4.59
CA ASN A 21 -5.53 -4.43 5.86
C ASN A 21 -4.32 -4.65 6.75
N GLU A 22 -3.77 -5.86 6.72
CA GLU A 22 -2.59 -6.17 7.49
C GLU A 22 -1.39 -5.38 6.98
N ILE A 23 -1.23 -5.31 5.67
CA ILE A 23 -0.15 -4.52 5.08
C ILE A 23 -0.27 -3.07 5.52
N LYS A 24 -1.47 -2.52 5.46
CA LYS A 24 -1.67 -1.13 5.81
C LYS A 24 -1.42 -0.89 7.29
N GLN A 25 -1.83 -1.81 8.15
CA GLN A 25 -1.61 -1.65 9.58
C GLN A 25 -0.13 -1.69 9.91
N LEU A 26 0.60 -2.64 9.34
CA LEU A 26 2.03 -2.74 9.56
C LEU A 26 2.75 -1.51 9.03
N ALA A 27 2.27 -0.99 7.91
CA ALA A 27 2.88 0.20 7.33
C ALA A 27 2.64 1.42 8.21
N GLU A 28 1.46 1.53 8.80
CA GLU A 28 1.19 2.63 9.71
C GLU A 28 2.10 2.56 10.93
N ASP A 29 2.28 1.36 11.46
CA ASP A 29 3.15 1.20 12.61
C ASP A 29 4.58 1.58 12.27
N LEU A 30 5.05 1.15 11.11
CA LEU A 30 6.40 1.48 10.67
C LEU A 30 6.51 2.99 10.40
N HIS A 31 5.50 3.57 9.80
CA HIS A 31 5.51 4.99 9.51
C HIS A 31 5.64 5.80 10.82
N ASP A 32 4.96 5.36 11.85
CA ASP A 32 5.03 6.04 13.14
C ASP A 32 6.43 5.97 13.73
N VAL A 33 7.09 4.83 13.59
CA VAL A 33 8.45 4.69 14.07
C VAL A 33 9.39 5.59 13.27
N ILE A 34 9.24 5.61 11.96
CA ILE A 34 10.07 6.46 11.10
C ILE A 34 9.85 7.92 11.45
N ASP A 35 8.61 8.28 11.78
CA ASP A 35 8.29 9.67 12.08
C ASP A 35 8.98 10.14 13.35
N MET A 36 9.44 9.24 14.19
CA MET A 36 10.17 9.58 15.39
C MET A 36 11.64 9.84 15.14
N LEU A 37 12.12 9.55 13.94
CA LEU A 37 13.51 9.83 13.59
C LEU A 37 13.69 11.33 13.39
N PRO A 38 14.93 11.83 13.52
CA PRO A 38 15.16 13.24 13.30
C PRO A 38 14.74 13.67 11.90
N ALA A 39 14.16 14.84 11.81
CA ALA A 39 13.74 15.37 10.53
C ALA A 39 14.92 15.47 9.59
N SER A 40 14.79 14.93 8.40
CA SER A 40 15.86 14.94 7.43
C SER A 40 15.30 14.53 6.08
N ARG A 41 16.07 14.80 5.05
CA ARG A 41 15.68 14.35 3.72
C ARG A 41 15.57 12.84 3.68
N ALA A 42 16.49 12.16 4.37
CA ALA A 42 16.47 10.70 4.37
C ALA A 42 15.20 10.17 5.02
N ARG A 43 14.76 10.80 6.12
CA ARG A 43 13.52 10.37 6.75
C ARG A 43 12.34 10.59 5.81
N ASP A 44 12.29 11.74 5.14
CA ASP A 44 11.21 12.03 4.22
C ASP A 44 11.18 11.04 3.07
N LEU A 45 12.34 10.69 2.54
CA LEU A 45 12.42 9.70 1.48
C LEU A 45 11.97 8.33 1.96
N ALA A 46 12.33 7.96 3.18
CA ALA A 46 11.90 6.69 3.74
C ALA A 46 10.38 6.62 3.81
N GLN A 47 9.75 7.71 4.22
CA GLN A 47 8.29 7.73 4.31
C GLN A 47 7.65 7.64 2.94
N VAL A 48 8.20 8.31 1.94
CA VAL A 48 7.68 8.23 0.59
C VAL A 48 7.81 6.81 0.04
N LYS A 49 8.95 6.18 0.29
CA LYS A 49 9.17 4.81 -0.19
C LYS A 49 8.24 3.82 0.49
N LEU A 50 7.94 4.06 1.76
CA LEU A 50 6.99 3.21 2.46
C LEU A 50 5.60 3.34 1.84
N GLU A 51 5.19 4.55 1.50
CA GLU A 51 3.91 4.76 0.85
C GLU A 51 3.87 4.03 -0.49
N GLU A 52 4.95 4.11 -1.25
CA GLU A 52 5.03 3.38 -2.51
C GLU A 52 4.96 1.88 -2.28
N CYS A 53 5.62 1.41 -1.23
CA CYS A 53 5.60 -0.01 -0.91
C CYS A 53 4.16 -0.49 -0.68
N VAL A 54 3.39 0.27 0.07
CA VAL A 54 1.99 -0.08 0.34
C VAL A 54 1.19 -0.09 -0.96
N MET A 55 1.38 0.94 -1.78
CA MET A 55 0.66 1.04 -3.02
C MET A 55 0.91 -0.17 -3.91
N TRP A 56 2.19 -0.53 -4.08
CA TRP A 56 2.52 -1.64 -4.94
C TRP A 56 2.10 -2.98 -4.33
N SER A 57 2.16 -3.09 -3.00
CA SER A 57 1.73 -4.31 -2.33
C SER A 57 0.24 -4.56 -2.53
N VAL A 58 -0.56 -3.53 -2.39
CA VAL A 58 -2.00 -3.67 -2.57
C VAL A 58 -2.32 -3.95 -4.04
N LYS A 59 -1.59 -3.29 -4.94
CA LYS A 59 -1.78 -3.55 -6.34
C LYS A 59 -1.45 -4.99 -6.69
N ALA A 60 -0.43 -5.55 -6.04
CA ALA A 60 -0.06 -6.94 -6.28
C ALA A 60 -1.21 -7.90 -5.95
N LEU A 61 -2.00 -7.56 -4.94
CA LEU A 61 -3.15 -8.41 -4.61
C LEU A 61 -4.20 -8.40 -5.71
N SER A 62 -4.38 -7.27 -6.36
CA SER A 62 -5.41 -7.15 -7.36
C SER A 62 -4.92 -7.50 -8.76
N ASP A 63 -3.62 -7.66 -8.95
CA ASP A 63 -3.06 -8.00 -10.24
C ASP A 63 -2.97 -9.48 -10.48
N VAL A 64 -3.50 -10.24 -9.62
CA VAL A 64 -3.38 -11.64 -9.82
C VAL A 64 -4.13 -12.10 -10.97
N ARG A 65 -3.71 -12.88 -11.66
CA ARG A 65 -4.34 -13.37 -12.67
C ARG A 65 -4.32 -14.52 -12.80
#